data_ec08aa0df63d3a574e4821da332ae287
#
_entry.id   ec08aa0df63d3a574e4821da332ae287
#
_cell.length_a   1.000
_cell.length_b   1.000
_cell.length_c   1.000
_cell.angle_alpha   90.00
_cell.angle_beta   90.00
_cell.angle_gamma   90.00
#
_symmetry.space_group_name_H-M   'P 1'
#
loop_
_entity.id
_entity.type
_entity.pdbx_description
1 polymer ?
#
loop_
_entity_poly.entity_id
_entity_poly.type
_entity_poly.pdbx_seq_one_letter_code
_entity_poly.pdbx_strand_id
1 'polypeptide(L)'
;MSTPAPDQDFNPFSAPAVAAKVAPNQPGYHLPQYGTVRLGLQLIYYSIAGIALLMILILAITFVGGPFLGGMLGVMASGLLIFSGGIALFTGFCMCGACPNPNEKTLAFTSIFCFLLYFGASIFGEVPLTMSRGAAGAILSAALQIIGGLASIACSITFCLLLKRIGKNISSRSMERSAQSAMIWFCILIAGTVVFAFGAGVFAAVNANGANPPTGFELGGILFALGFFIVGLGTFFKYLAMLRSGIKELNPNRNV
;
A
#
# COMPACT_ATOMS: atom_id res chain seq x y z
N MET A 1 32.33 58.49 24.14
CA MET A 1 31.69 57.84 25.31
C MET A 1 30.40 57.21 24.79
N SER A 2 30.42 55.92 24.52
CA SER A 2 29.25 55.16 24.05
C SER A 2 28.54 54.62 25.28
N THR A 3 27.28 54.99 25.48
CA THR A 3 26.39 54.43 26.51
C THR A 3 26.15 52.95 26.25
N PRO A 4 26.27 52.09 27.28
CA PRO A 4 25.91 50.66 27.13
C PRO A 4 24.41 50.53 26.94
N ALA A 5 24.01 49.60 26.05
CA ALA A 5 22.61 49.22 25.82
C ALA A 5 21.99 48.64 27.09
N PRO A 6 20.71 48.94 27.41
CA PRO A 6 20.06 48.40 28.58
C PRO A 6 19.96 46.89 28.50
N ASP A 7 20.27 46.23 29.64
CA ASP A 7 20.12 44.79 29.85
C ASP A 7 18.71 44.36 29.43
N GLN A 8 18.64 43.43 28.47
CA GLN A 8 17.38 42.75 28.15
C GLN A 8 17.01 41.91 29.40
N ASP A 9 15.93 42.27 30.06
CA ASP A 9 15.36 41.53 31.16
C ASP A 9 15.20 40.05 30.78
N PHE A 10 15.98 39.19 31.40
CA PHE A 10 15.91 37.76 31.26
C PHE A 10 14.60 37.28 31.91
N ASN A 11 13.56 37.11 31.04
CA ASN A 11 12.30 36.51 31.48
C ASN A 11 12.40 34.98 31.29
N PRO A 12 12.54 34.21 32.41
CA PRO A 12 12.69 32.77 32.38
C PRO A 12 11.42 32.05 31.87
N PHE A 13 10.29 32.75 31.70
CA PHE A 13 9.03 32.25 31.19
C PHE A 13 8.73 32.68 29.73
N SER A 14 9.60 33.48 29.12
CA SER A 14 9.49 33.75 27.69
C SER A 14 9.84 32.45 26.94
N ALA A 15 8.89 31.91 26.22
CA ALA A 15 9.16 30.81 25.31
C ALA A 15 10.38 31.16 24.43
N PRO A 16 11.36 30.24 24.28
CA PRO A 16 12.59 30.56 23.59
C PRO A 16 12.27 31.13 22.22
N ALA A 17 12.59 32.40 22.02
CA ALA A 17 12.35 33.14 20.76
C ALA A 17 13.07 32.56 19.54
N VAL A 18 13.82 31.47 19.74
CA VAL A 18 14.56 30.72 18.73
C VAL A 18 13.65 29.92 17.79
N ALA A 19 12.41 29.62 18.21
CA ALA A 19 11.48 28.86 17.37
C ALA A 19 10.82 29.68 16.22
N ALA A 20 10.93 31.01 16.26
CA ALA A 20 10.14 31.88 15.37
C ALA A 20 10.88 32.40 14.12
N LYS A 21 12.17 32.13 13.94
CA LYS A 21 12.97 32.70 12.84
C LYS A 21 13.72 31.71 11.96
N VAL A 22 13.34 30.47 11.93
CA VAL A 22 13.88 29.57 10.90
C VAL A 22 12.98 29.70 9.68
N ALA A 23 13.54 30.22 8.58
CA ALA A 23 12.83 30.37 7.33
C ALA A 23 12.18 29.03 6.93
N PRO A 24 10.87 29.00 6.63
CA PRO A 24 10.13 27.76 6.39
C PRO A 24 10.59 26.94 5.18
N ASN A 25 11.64 27.37 4.48
CA ASN A 25 12.11 26.83 3.21
C ASN A 25 13.55 26.27 3.25
N GLN A 26 14.17 26.05 4.42
CA GLN A 26 15.47 25.37 4.41
C GLN A 26 15.28 23.86 4.14
N PRO A 27 15.83 23.33 3.04
CA PRO A 27 15.80 21.88 2.76
C PRO A 27 16.49 21.14 3.91
N GLY A 28 15.80 20.19 4.53
CA GLY A 28 16.34 19.33 5.57
C GLY A 28 15.91 19.62 7.00
N TYR A 29 15.34 20.79 7.33
CA TYR A 29 14.99 21.15 8.73
C TYR A 29 13.81 20.36 9.31
N HIS A 30 12.95 19.76 8.44
CA HIS A 30 11.76 19.00 8.86
C HIS A 30 11.99 17.49 8.95
N LEU A 31 13.15 16.97 8.57
CA LEU A 31 13.44 15.53 8.51
C LEU A 31 13.31 14.82 9.87
N PRO A 32 13.76 15.38 11.02
CA PRO A 32 13.59 14.72 12.33
C PRO A 32 12.14 14.45 12.69
N GLN A 33 11.20 15.30 12.21
CA GLN A 33 9.76 15.16 12.50
C GLN A 33 9.12 13.96 11.78
N TYR A 34 9.75 13.42 10.73
CA TYR A 34 9.28 12.26 9.97
C TYR A 34 9.95 10.94 10.40
N GLY A 35 10.68 10.91 11.50
CA GLY A 35 11.37 9.70 11.98
C GLY A 35 10.42 8.52 12.16
N THR A 36 9.26 8.74 12.80
CA THR A 36 8.22 7.72 12.99
C THR A 36 7.62 7.26 11.66
N VAL A 37 7.37 8.19 10.73
CA VAL A 37 6.86 7.88 9.39
C VAL A 37 7.86 7.00 8.64
N ARG A 38 9.15 7.30 8.72
CA ARG A 38 10.21 6.46 8.12
C ARG A 38 10.19 5.04 8.66
N LEU A 39 10.08 4.86 9.99
CA LEU A 39 9.95 3.53 10.60
C LEU A 39 8.69 2.81 10.11
N GLY A 40 7.56 3.52 10.00
CA GLY A 40 6.33 2.98 9.42
C GLY A 40 6.53 2.50 7.98
N LEU A 41 7.19 3.28 7.14
CA LEU A 41 7.52 2.90 5.77
C LEU A 41 8.46 1.68 5.69
N GLN A 42 9.45 1.59 6.59
CA GLN A 42 10.31 0.42 6.69
C GLN A 42 9.51 -0.83 7.06
N LEU A 43 8.61 -0.73 8.02
CA LEU A 43 7.77 -1.84 8.44
C LEU A 43 6.86 -2.32 7.30
N ILE A 44 6.21 -1.40 6.58
CA ILE A 44 5.40 -1.70 5.39
C ILE A 44 6.25 -2.37 4.31
N TYR A 45 7.44 -1.82 4.00
CA TYR A 45 8.34 -2.35 2.99
C TYR A 45 8.76 -3.79 3.29
N TYR A 46 9.25 -4.05 4.52
CA TYR A 46 9.70 -5.40 4.90
C TYR A 46 8.56 -6.39 5.01
N SER A 47 7.36 -5.96 5.43
CA SER A 47 6.18 -6.82 5.46
C SER A 47 5.78 -7.25 4.05
N ILE A 48 5.69 -6.32 3.10
CA ILE A 48 5.32 -6.62 1.72
C ILE A 48 6.39 -7.48 1.04
N ALA A 49 7.67 -7.15 1.22
CA ALA A 49 8.77 -7.94 0.67
C ALA A 49 8.84 -9.36 1.28
N GLY A 50 8.60 -9.48 2.58
CA GLY A 50 8.54 -10.76 3.28
C GLY A 50 7.38 -11.64 2.80
N ILE A 51 6.19 -11.06 2.66
CA ILE A 51 5.02 -11.76 2.10
C ILE A 51 5.32 -12.26 0.68
N ALA A 52 5.87 -11.41 -0.18
CA ALA A 52 6.22 -11.79 -1.55
C ALA A 52 7.26 -12.90 -1.60
N LEU A 53 8.32 -12.81 -0.78
CA LEU A 53 9.36 -13.84 -0.71
C LEU A 53 8.79 -15.19 -0.27
N LEU A 54 7.91 -15.19 0.73
CA LEU A 54 7.32 -16.43 1.22
C LEU A 54 6.32 -17.01 0.22
N MET A 55 5.56 -16.20 -0.51
CA MET A 55 4.71 -16.67 -1.61
C MET A 55 5.53 -17.36 -2.71
N ILE A 56 6.69 -16.78 -3.08
CA ILE A 56 7.61 -17.41 -4.03
C ILE A 56 8.15 -18.74 -3.47
N LEU A 57 8.50 -18.80 -2.20
CA LEU A 57 9.00 -20.01 -1.55
C LEU A 57 7.93 -21.11 -1.53
N ILE A 58 6.68 -20.78 -1.17
CA ILE A 58 5.55 -21.72 -1.21
C ILE A 58 5.34 -22.26 -2.62
N LEU A 59 5.37 -21.38 -3.62
CA LEU A 59 5.23 -21.76 -5.03
C LEU A 59 6.36 -22.73 -5.44
N ALA A 60 7.59 -22.45 -5.07
CA ALA A 60 8.74 -23.32 -5.36
C ALA A 60 8.62 -24.69 -4.67
N ILE A 61 8.20 -24.71 -3.42
CA ILE A 61 7.98 -25.98 -2.66
C ILE A 61 6.83 -26.78 -3.32
N THR A 62 5.76 -26.12 -3.74
CA THR A 62 4.63 -26.77 -4.43
C THR A 62 5.09 -27.42 -5.75
N PHE A 63 5.97 -26.73 -6.47
CA PHE A 63 6.49 -27.21 -7.75
C PHE A 63 7.42 -28.42 -7.60
N VAL A 64 8.24 -28.46 -6.55
CA VAL A 64 9.23 -29.54 -6.31
C VAL A 64 8.62 -30.70 -5.49
N GLY A 65 7.85 -30.38 -4.44
CA GLY A 65 7.31 -31.33 -3.48
C GLY A 65 5.91 -31.90 -3.79
N GLY A 66 5.33 -31.44 -4.90
CA GLY A 66 3.98 -31.84 -5.32
C GLY A 66 2.84 -31.11 -4.59
N PRO A 67 1.60 -31.24 -5.10
CA PRO A 67 0.45 -30.45 -4.64
C PRO A 67 0.04 -30.72 -3.20
N PHE A 68 0.32 -31.91 -2.67
CA PHE A 68 -0.06 -32.26 -1.29
C PHE A 68 0.80 -31.52 -0.24
N LEU A 69 2.13 -31.57 -0.37
CA LEU A 69 3.06 -30.86 0.52
C LEU A 69 2.93 -29.35 0.38
N GLY A 70 2.82 -28.84 -0.87
CA GLY A 70 2.62 -27.44 -1.14
C GLY A 70 1.29 -26.91 -0.63
N GLY A 71 0.21 -27.69 -0.71
CA GLY A 71 -1.10 -27.33 -0.19
C GLY A 71 -1.11 -27.22 1.34
N MET A 72 -0.57 -28.20 2.05
CA MET A 72 -0.54 -28.18 3.52
C MET A 72 0.35 -27.05 4.09
N LEU A 73 1.56 -26.90 3.57
CA LEU A 73 2.45 -25.79 3.93
C LEU A 73 1.89 -24.45 3.52
N GLY A 74 1.23 -24.38 2.35
CA GLY A 74 0.58 -23.18 1.85
C GLY A 74 -0.52 -22.68 2.79
N VAL A 75 -1.38 -23.54 3.29
CA VAL A 75 -2.46 -23.16 4.23
C VAL A 75 -1.89 -22.68 5.56
N MET A 76 -0.92 -23.40 6.15
CA MET A 76 -0.30 -22.99 7.41
C MET A 76 0.48 -21.68 7.27
N ALA A 77 1.27 -21.55 6.22
CA ALA A 77 2.08 -20.36 5.97
C ALA A 77 1.21 -19.14 5.60
N SER A 78 0.14 -19.33 4.81
CA SER A 78 -0.77 -18.23 4.47
C SER A 78 -1.50 -17.69 5.72
N GLY A 79 -1.94 -18.54 6.63
CA GLY A 79 -2.54 -18.12 7.89
C GLY A 79 -1.59 -17.29 8.75
N LEU A 80 -0.36 -17.76 8.95
CA LEU A 80 0.68 -17.03 9.69
C LEU A 80 1.03 -15.70 9.02
N LEU A 81 1.11 -15.67 7.68
CA LEU A 81 1.43 -14.47 6.92
C LEU A 81 0.33 -13.42 6.95
N ILE A 82 -0.92 -13.84 6.76
CA ILE A 82 -2.06 -12.92 6.82
C ILE A 82 -2.12 -12.28 8.21
N PHE A 83 -1.88 -13.04 9.25
CA PHE A 83 -1.94 -12.54 10.61
C PHE A 83 -0.73 -11.66 10.96
N SER A 84 0.50 -12.16 10.83
CA SER A 84 1.71 -11.40 11.19
C SER A 84 1.98 -10.26 10.22
N GLY A 85 1.83 -10.48 8.93
CA GLY A 85 1.98 -9.46 7.89
C GLY A 85 0.89 -8.40 7.98
N GLY A 86 -0.35 -8.77 8.25
CA GLY A 86 -1.46 -7.86 8.47
C GLY A 86 -1.23 -6.93 9.67
N ILE A 87 -0.80 -7.46 10.80
CA ILE A 87 -0.44 -6.67 12.01
C ILE A 87 0.71 -5.71 11.69
N ALA A 88 1.76 -6.19 11.03
CA ALA A 88 2.92 -5.37 10.70
C ALA A 88 2.57 -4.25 9.71
N LEU A 89 1.75 -4.53 8.69
CA LEU A 89 1.23 -3.53 7.76
C LEU A 89 0.37 -2.50 8.49
N PHE A 90 -0.56 -2.94 9.32
CA PHE A 90 -1.41 -2.05 10.10
C PHE A 90 -0.58 -1.13 11.01
N THR A 91 0.38 -1.69 11.76
CA THR A 91 1.28 -0.91 12.60
C THR A 91 2.07 0.10 11.78
N GLY A 92 2.57 -0.30 10.61
CA GLY A 92 3.28 0.59 9.68
C GLY A 92 2.41 1.74 9.20
N PHE A 93 1.15 1.49 8.82
CA PHE A 93 0.20 2.54 8.46
C PHE A 93 -0.12 3.47 9.63
N CYS A 94 -0.31 2.95 10.85
CA CYS A 94 -0.51 3.76 12.05
C CYS A 94 0.68 4.68 12.34
N MET A 95 1.92 4.18 12.17
CA MET A 95 3.12 4.99 12.32
C MET A 95 3.21 6.10 11.26
N CYS A 96 2.71 5.87 10.04
CA CYS A 96 2.59 6.91 9.02
C CYS A 96 1.58 8.00 9.42
N GLY A 97 0.62 7.72 10.31
CA GLY A 97 -0.29 8.71 10.89
C GLY A 97 0.38 9.77 11.77
N ALA A 98 1.63 9.55 12.20
CA ALA A 98 2.43 10.51 12.98
C ALA A 98 3.02 11.66 12.14
N CYS A 99 2.48 11.92 10.93
CA CYS A 99 2.88 13.07 10.11
C CYS A 99 2.68 14.39 10.85
N PRO A 100 3.61 15.36 10.74
CA PRO A 100 3.49 16.64 11.42
C PRO A 100 2.40 17.54 10.84
N ASN A 101 2.16 17.46 9.53
CA ASN A 101 1.21 18.31 8.82
C ASN A 101 -0.23 17.76 8.88
N PRO A 102 -1.26 18.57 9.24
CA PRO A 102 -2.64 18.13 9.35
C PRO A 102 -3.21 17.51 8.05
N ASN A 103 -2.83 18.06 6.89
CA ASN A 103 -3.28 17.53 5.62
C ASN A 103 -2.66 16.15 5.28
N GLU A 104 -1.46 15.86 5.76
CA GLU A 104 -0.82 14.55 5.64
C GLU A 104 -1.46 13.56 6.61
N LYS A 105 -1.77 14.00 7.84
CA LYS A 105 -2.52 13.20 8.81
C LYS A 105 -3.84 12.72 8.24
N THR A 106 -4.61 13.59 7.59
CA THR A 106 -5.88 13.21 6.96
C THR A 106 -5.69 12.10 5.94
N LEU A 107 -4.70 12.20 5.05
CA LEU A 107 -4.40 11.16 4.06
C LEU A 107 -3.95 9.86 4.72
N ALA A 108 -3.13 9.93 5.77
CA ALA A 108 -2.69 8.76 6.52
C ALA A 108 -3.86 8.06 7.21
N PHE A 109 -4.73 8.81 7.91
CA PHE A 109 -5.92 8.25 8.53
C PHE A 109 -6.90 7.66 7.53
N THR A 110 -7.09 8.30 6.37
CA THR A 110 -7.91 7.74 5.28
C THR A 110 -7.33 6.41 4.79
N SER A 111 -5.99 6.33 4.65
CA SER A 111 -5.33 5.07 4.25
C SER A 111 -5.51 3.97 5.31
N ILE A 112 -5.39 4.31 6.62
CA ILE A 112 -5.64 3.37 7.73
C ILE A 112 -7.07 2.88 7.70
N PHE A 113 -8.05 3.77 7.53
CA PHE A 113 -9.46 3.42 7.49
C PHE A 113 -9.77 2.51 6.29
N CYS A 114 -9.28 2.85 5.10
CA CYS A 114 -9.42 2.00 3.91
C CYS A 114 -8.76 0.63 4.09
N PHE A 115 -7.59 0.57 4.74
CA PHE A 115 -6.93 -0.70 5.07
C PHE A 115 -7.77 -1.55 6.01
N LEU A 116 -8.35 -0.98 7.06
CA LEU A 116 -9.25 -1.69 7.98
C LEU A 116 -10.51 -2.20 7.29
N LEU A 117 -11.11 -1.40 6.40
CA LEU A 117 -12.25 -1.83 5.60
C LEU A 117 -11.88 -2.99 4.67
N TYR A 118 -10.73 -2.91 3.99
CA TYR A 118 -10.23 -4.00 3.16
C TYR A 118 -10.00 -5.27 3.96
N PHE A 119 -9.30 -5.16 5.09
CA PHE A 119 -8.98 -6.31 5.94
C PHE A 119 -10.23 -6.93 6.56
N GLY A 120 -11.15 -6.11 7.06
CA GLY A 120 -12.46 -6.56 7.56
C GLY A 120 -13.28 -7.25 6.47
N ALA A 121 -13.40 -6.65 5.29
CA ALA A 121 -14.12 -7.24 4.18
C ALA A 121 -13.50 -8.58 3.71
N SER A 122 -12.18 -8.72 3.76
CA SER A 122 -11.48 -9.95 3.42
C SER A 122 -11.76 -11.07 4.42
N ILE A 123 -11.77 -10.77 5.74
CA ILE A 123 -12.08 -11.77 6.79
C ILE A 123 -13.56 -12.16 6.75
N PHE A 124 -14.44 -11.16 6.75
CA PHE A 124 -15.89 -11.42 6.85
C PHE A 124 -16.53 -11.83 5.51
N GLY A 125 -15.87 -11.56 4.38
CA GLY A 125 -16.36 -11.95 3.07
C GLY A 125 -16.37 -13.45 2.82
N GLU A 126 -15.52 -14.23 3.50
CA GLU A 126 -15.45 -15.68 3.38
C GLU A 126 -16.42 -16.40 4.33
N VAL A 127 -16.79 -15.78 5.45
CA VAL A 127 -17.66 -16.39 6.48
C VAL A 127 -19.06 -16.74 5.96
N PRO A 128 -19.77 -15.87 5.19
CA PRO A 128 -21.09 -16.21 4.66
C PRO A 128 -21.11 -17.41 3.72
N LEU A 129 -20.04 -17.67 2.97
CA LEU A 129 -19.91 -18.82 2.06
C LEU A 129 -19.88 -20.15 2.84
N THR A 130 -19.31 -20.14 4.04
CA THR A 130 -19.22 -21.33 4.88
C THR A 130 -20.47 -21.58 5.74
N MET A 131 -21.16 -20.51 6.15
CA MET A 131 -22.30 -20.60 7.08
C MET A 131 -23.67 -20.64 6.39
N SER A 132 -23.84 -19.98 5.24
CA SER A 132 -25.10 -19.99 4.51
C SER A 132 -24.93 -20.51 3.09
N ARG A 133 -25.46 -21.72 2.83
CA ARG A 133 -25.48 -22.34 1.48
C ARG A 133 -26.53 -21.73 0.55
N GLY A 134 -27.12 -20.58 0.88
CA GLY A 134 -28.18 -19.94 0.13
C GLY A 134 -27.73 -18.73 -0.70
N ALA A 135 -28.60 -18.30 -1.62
CA ALA A 135 -28.36 -17.14 -2.49
C ALA A 135 -28.03 -15.84 -1.71
N ALA A 136 -28.61 -15.66 -0.53
CA ALA A 136 -28.33 -14.50 0.33
C ALA A 136 -26.88 -14.46 0.81
N GLY A 137 -26.28 -15.60 1.16
CA GLY A 137 -24.87 -15.66 1.55
C GLY A 137 -23.93 -15.34 0.41
N ALA A 138 -24.24 -15.83 -0.80
CA ALA A 138 -23.44 -15.51 -1.99
C ALA A 138 -23.50 -14.01 -2.34
N ILE A 139 -24.67 -13.38 -2.26
CA ILE A 139 -24.83 -11.94 -2.52
C ILE A 139 -24.06 -11.11 -1.48
N LEU A 140 -24.16 -11.48 -0.19
CA LEU A 140 -23.44 -10.77 0.89
C LEU A 140 -21.92 -10.89 0.72
N SER A 141 -21.43 -12.10 0.41
CA SER A 141 -19.99 -12.32 0.14
C SER A 141 -19.51 -11.51 -1.06
N ALA A 142 -20.26 -11.50 -2.16
CA ALA A 142 -19.94 -10.70 -3.34
C ALA A 142 -19.90 -9.20 -3.03
N ALA A 143 -20.86 -8.70 -2.27
CA ALA A 143 -20.91 -7.30 -1.84
C ALA A 143 -19.70 -6.93 -0.97
N LEU A 144 -19.33 -7.77 0.00
CA LEU A 144 -18.15 -7.57 0.84
C LEU A 144 -16.84 -7.61 0.03
N GLN A 145 -16.73 -8.50 -0.94
CA GLN A 145 -15.55 -8.55 -1.82
C GLN A 145 -15.43 -7.29 -2.69
N ILE A 146 -16.54 -6.75 -3.21
CA ILE A 146 -16.56 -5.48 -3.95
C ILE A 146 -16.12 -4.32 -3.04
N ILE A 147 -16.68 -4.23 -1.84
CA ILE A 147 -16.31 -3.19 -0.86
C ILE A 147 -14.81 -3.30 -0.51
N GLY A 148 -14.33 -4.51 -0.24
CA GLY A 148 -12.92 -4.76 0.04
C GLY A 148 -12.00 -4.38 -1.12
N GLY A 149 -12.38 -4.73 -2.36
CA GLY A 149 -11.64 -4.34 -3.56
C GLY A 149 -11.56 -2.82 -3.72
N LEU A 150 -12.67 -2.11 -3.58
CA LEU A 150 -12.70 -0.65 -3.65
C LEU A 150 -11.88 -0.01 -2.52
N ALA A 151 -11.97 -0.54 -1.30
CA ALA A 151 -11.18 -0.06 -0.16
C ALA A 151 -9.68 -0.27 -0.36
N SER A 152 -9.25 -1.40 -0.95
CA SER A 152 -7.85 -1.67 -1.31
C SER A 152 -7.30 -0.66 -2.33
N ILE A 153 -8.08 -0.37 -3.36
CA ILE A 153 -7.74 0.64 -4.38
C ILE A 153 -7.62 2.02 -3.72
N ALA A 154 -8.60 2.43 -2.92
CA ALA A 154 -8.60 3.71 -2.22
C ALA A 154 -7.41 3.83 -1.26
N CYS A 155 -7.08 2.76 -0.51
CA CYS A 155 -5.90 2.69 0.36
C CYS A 155 -4.61 2.94 -0.43
N SER A 156 -4.43 2.26 -1.55
CA SER A 156 -3.23 2.38 -2.39
C SER A 156 -3.06 3.78 -2.97
N ILE A 157 -4.15 4.37 -3.46
CA ILE A 157 -4.14 5.73 -4.04
C ILE A 157 -3.86 6.77 -2.95
N THR A 158 -4.57 6.72 -1.81
CA THR A 158 -4.38 7.68 -0.72
C THR A 158 -2.99 7.60 -0.12
N PHE A 159 -2.41 6.41 -0.05
CA PHE A 159 -1.04 6.22 0.40
C PHE A 159 0.00 6.78 -0.58
N CYS A 160 -0.19 6.59 -1.89
CA CYS A 160 0.65 7.22 -2.91
C CYS A 160 0.56 8.76 -2.85
N LEU A 161 -0.64 9.31 -2.64
CA LEU A 161 -0.85 10.74 -2.48
C LEU A 161 -0.18 11.28 -1.20
N LEU A 162 -0.24 10.53 -0.10
CA LEU A 162 0.48 10.86 1.14
C LEU A 162 1.97 10.99 0.88
N LEU A 163 2.60 9.98 0.27
CA LEU A 163 4.04 10.01 -0.02
C LEU A 163 4.42 11.10 -1.02
N LYS A 164 3.59 11.35 -2.04
CA LYS A 164 3.79 12.48 -2.96
C LYS A 164 3.77 13.81 -2.21
N ARG A 165 2.85 13.99 -1.26
CA ARG A 165 2.73 15.23 -0.48
C ARG A 165 3.89 15.42 0.49
N ILE A 166 4.30 14.38 1.19
CA ILE A 166 5.51 14.38 2.03
C ILE A 166 6.72 14.75 1.15
N GLY A 167 6.90 14.10 -0.02
CA GLY A 167 7.97 14.40 -0.95
C GLY A 167 8.01 15.86 -1.37
N LYS A 168 6.85 16.47 -1.64
CA LYS A 168 6.74 17.89 -1.96
C LYS A 168 7.14 18.78 -0.76
N ASN A 169 6.73 18.43 0.45
CA ASN A 169 7.03 19.21 1.66
C ASN A 169 8.51 19.17 2.05
N ILE A 170 9.19 18.04 1.83
CA ILE A 170 10.65 17.92 2.04
C ILE A 170 11.47 18.30 0.80
N SER A 171 10.81 18.81 -0.25
CA SER A 171 11.45 19.19 -1.54
C SER A 171 12.18 18.03 -2.24
N SER A 172 11.78 16.77 -2.01
CA SER A 172 12.36 15.59 -2.64
C SER A 172 11.65 15.23 -3.95
N ARG A 173 12.22 15.64 -5.07
CA ARG A 173 11.76 15.29 -6.42
C ARG A 173 11.78 13.77 -6.68
N SER A 174 12.71 13.05 -6.05
CA SER A 174 12.85 11.59 -6.19
C SER A 174 11.62 10.89 -5.62
N MET A 175 11.22 11.24 -4.39
CA MET A 175 10.07 10.67 -3.71
C MET A 175 8.76 11.03 -4.42
N GLU A 176 8.61 12.29 -4.85
CA GLU A 176 7.43 12.75 -5.59
C GLU A 176 7.24 11.98 -6.92
N ARG A 177 8.31 11.84 -7.72
CA ARG A 177 8.28 11.11 -8.99
C ARG A 177 8.01 9.61 -8.80
N SER A 178 8.61 9.00 -7.76
CA SER A 178 8.38 7.59 -7.45
C SER A 178 6.93 7.32 -7.06
N ALA A 179 6.32 8.19 -6.23
CA ALA A 179 4.93 8.10 -5.85
C ALA A 179 3.98 8.30 -7.05
N GLN A 180 4.28 9.27 -7.91
CA GLN A 180 3.51 9.51 -9.13
C GLN A 180 3.60 8.32 -10.11
N SER A 181 4.80 7.75 -10.29
CA SER A 181 4.99 6.55 -11.12
C SER A 181 4.20 5.36 -10.58
N ALA A 182 4.25 5.11 -9.27
CA ALA A 182 3.48 4.04 -8.64
C ALA A 182 1.97 4.23 -8.85
N MET A 183 1.46 5.45 -8.69
CA MET A 183 0.05 5.76 -8.91
C MET A 183 -0.40 5.48 -10.35
N ILE A 184 0.42 5.83 -11.36
CA ILE A 184 0.13 5.53 -12.77
C ILE A 184 0.04 4.01 -12.99
N TRP A 185 0.98 3.24 -12.46
CA TRP A 185 0.96 1.78 -12.55
C TRP A 185 -0.25 1.16 -11.86
N PHE A 186 -0.69 1.71 -10.72
CA PHE A 186 -1.95 1.31 -10.07
C PHE A 186 -3.16 1.58 -10.97
N CYS A 187 -3.24 2.74 -11.61
CA CYS A 187 -4.33 3.05 -12.54
C CYS A 187 -4.35 2.07 -13.73
N ILE A 188 -3.19 1.71 -14.28
CA ILE A 188 -3.07 0.71 -15.36
C ILE A 188 -3.54 -0.66 -14.86
N LEU A 189 -3.14 -1.07 -13.65
CA LEU A 189 -3.56 -2.34 -13.05
C LEU A 189 -5.08 -2.38 -12.85
N ILE A 190 -5.69 -1.31 -12.34
CA ILE A 190 -7.14 -1.20 -12.14
C ILE A 190 -7.86 -1.31 -13.50
N ALA A 191 -7.43 -0.56 -14.51
CA ALA A 191 -8.01 -0.64 -15.84
C ALA A 191 -7.90 -2.06 -16.41
N GLY A 192 -6.74 -2.71 -16.27
CA GLY A 192 -6.52 -4.10 -16.66
C GLY A 192 -7.44 -5.07 -15.92
N THR A 193 -7.66 -4.87 -14.61
CA THR A 193 -8.58 -5.70 -13.81
C THR A 193 -10.01 -5.59 -14.31
N VAL A 194 -10.49 -4.40 -14.64
CA VAL A 194 -11.84 -4.18 -15.19
C VAL A 194 -11.99 -4.90 -16.53
N VAL A 195 -11.02 -4.75 -17.43
CA VAL A 195 -11.02 -5.43 -18.74
C VAL A 195 -10.99 -6.95 -18.56
N PHE A 196 -10.17 -7.46 -17.63
CA PHE A 196 -10.11 -8.89 -17.32
C PHE A 196 -11.43 -9.43 -16.79
N ALA A 197 -12.04 -8.74 -15.82
CA ALA A 197 -13.33 -9.15 -15.25
C ALA A 197 -14.44 -9.19 -16.30
N PHE A 198 -14.46 -8.19 -17.19
CA PHE A 198 -15.42 -8.16 -18.30
C PHE A 198 -15.20 -9.31 -19.28
N GLY A 199 -13.95 -9.55 -19.69
CA GLY A 199 -13.58 -10.67 -20.58
C GLY A 199 -13.92 -12.03 -19.98
N ALA A 200 -13.62 -12.24 -18.70
CA ALA A 200 -13.97 -13.47 -17.97
C ALA A 200 -15.49 -13.67 -17.87
N GLY A 201 -16.26 -12.60 -17.65
CA GLY A 201 -17.71 -12.62 -17.63
C GLY A 201 -18.32 -13.03 -18.97
N VAL A 202 -17.82 -12.47 -20.06
CA VAL A 202 -18.23 -12.86 -21.44
C VAL A 202 -17.90 -14.33 -21.72
N PHE A 203 -16.70 -14.78 -21.34
CA PHE A 203 -16.29 -16.18 -21.50
C PHE A 203 -17.21 -17.14 -20.72
N ALA A 204 -17.51 -16.82 -19.48
CA ALA A 204 -18.41 -17.62 -18.66
C ALA A 204 -19.82 -17.68 -19.27
N ALA A 205 -20.34 -16.57 -19.80
CA ALA A 205 -21.64 -16.50 -20.44
C ALA A 205 -21.70 -17.33 -21.74
N VAL A 206 -20.65 -17.33 -22.54
CA VAL A 206 -20.54 -18.14 -23.77
C VAL A 206 -20.55 -19.64 -23.45
N ASN A 207 -19.74 -20.06 -22.46
CA ASN A 207 -19.69 -21.46 -22.02
C ASN A 207 -21.01 -21.95 -21.40
N ALA A 208 -21.70 -21.10 -20.62
CA ALA A 208 -22.99 -21.44 -20.00
C ALA A 208 -24.08 -21.69 -21.04
N ASN A 209 -23.99 -21.06 -22.22
CA ASN A 209 -24.94 -21.27 -23.34
C ASN A 209 -24.60 -22.47 -24.25
N GLY A 210 -23.59 -23.30 -23.88
CA GLY A 210 -23.19 -24.48 -24.63
C GLY A 210 -22.55 -24.18 -26.01
N ALA A 211 -22.20 -22.90 -26.25
CA ALA A 211 -21.47 -22.52 -27.47
C ALA A 211 -19.99 -22.85 -27.27
N ASN A 212 -19.41 -23.61 -28.22
CA ASN A 212 -17.96 -23.82 -28.22
C ASN A 212 -17.28 -22.48 -28.47
N PRO A 213 -16.36 -22.06 -27.56
CA PRO A 213 -15.62 -20.81 -27.77
C PRO A 213 -14.80 -20.91 -29.07
N PRO A 214 -14.66 -19.81 -29.82
CA PRO A 214 -13.79 -19.79 -30.99
C PRO A 214 -12.38 -20.24 -30.63
N THR A 215 -11.73 -21.05 -31.47
CA THR A 215 -10.41 -21.66 -31.22
C THR A 215 -9.27 -20.69 -30.89
N GLY A 216 -9.43 -19.38 -31.14
CA GLY A 216 -8.47 -18.34 -30.70
C GLY A 216 -8.73 -17.75 -29.33
N PHE A 217 -9.86 -18.06 -28.67
CA PHE A 217 -10.28 -17.40 -27.44
C PHE A 217 -9.45 -17.88 -26.24
N GLU A 218 -9.10 -19.17 -26.19
CA GLU A 218 -8.26 -19.76 -25.15
C GLU A 218 -6.85 -19.17 -25.19
N LEU A 219 -6.23 -19.08 -26.36
CA LEU A 219 -4.93 -18.48 -26.56
C LEU A 219 -4.94 -16.99 -26.18
N GLY A 220 -5.98 -16.26 -26.58
CA GLY A 220 -6.20 -14.87 -26.21
C GLY A 220 -6.30 -14.69 -24.70
N GLY A 221 -7.01 -15.58 -24.00
CA GLY A 221 -7.14 -15.57 -22.54
C GLY A 221 -5.81 -15.79 -21.83
N ILE A 222 -5.00 -16.75 -22.31
CA ILE A 222 -3.66 -17.03 -21.76
C ILE A 222 -2.72 -15.83 -21.94
N LEU A 223 -2.67 -15.26 -23.15
CA LEU A 223 -1.84 -14.09 -23.44
C LEU A 223 -2.26 -12.88 -22.61
N PHE A 224 -3.56 -12.68 -22.44
CA PHE A 224 -4.08 -11.60 -21.60
C PHE A 224 -3.74 -11.81 -20.13
N ALA A 225 -3.90 -13.02 -19.58
CA ALA A 225 -3.52 -13.36 -18.22
C ALA A 225 -2.02 -13.16 -17.97
N LEU A 226 -1.18 -13.52 -18.93
CA LEU A 226 0.26 -13.29 -18.87
C LEU A 226 0.59 -11.78 -18.87
N GLY A 227 -0.05 -11.02 -19.75
CA GLY A 227 0.11 -9.56 -19.79
C GLY A 227 -0.32 -8.90 -18.47
N PHE A 228 -1.45 -9.33 -17.92
CA PHE A 228 -1.95 -8.85 -16.62
C PHE A 228 -0.98 -9.20 -15.47
N PHE A 229 -0.41 -10.39 -15.47
CA PHE A 229 0.61 -10.80 -14.50
C PHE A 229 1.86 -9.92 -14.58
N ILE A 230 2.34 -9.61 -15.80
CA ILE A 230 3.49 -8.71 -16.02
C ILE A 230 3.19 -7.30 -15.49
N VAL A 231 1.99 -6.76 -15.75
CA VAL A 231 1.57 -5.45 -15.22
C VAL A 231 1.49 -5.48 -13.69
N GLY A 232 0.97 -6.56 -13.10
CA GLY A 232 0.93 -6.77 -11.64
C GLY A 232 2.33 -6.74 -11.03
N LEU A 233 3.28 -7.48 -11.61
CA LEU A 233 4.68 -7.47 -11.17
C LEU A 233 5.31 -6.07 -11.33
N GLY A 234 5.06 -5.40 -12.44
CA GLY A 234 5.54 -4.03 -12.67
C GLY A 234 5.03 -3.07 -11.61
N THR A 235 3.74 -3.14 -11.30
CA THR A 235 3.09 -2.34 -10.23
C THR A 235 3.72 -2.63 -8.87
N PHE A 236 3.91 -3.91 -8.55
CA PHE A 236 4.55 -4.34 -7.30
C PHE A 236 5.97 -3.76 -7.13
N PHE A 237 6.83 -3.89 -8.16
CA PHE A 237 8.18 -3.34 -8.10
C PHE A 237 8.20 -1.81 -8.02
N LYS A 238 7.29 -1.13 -8.70
CA LYS A 238 7.14 0.33 -8.60
C LYS A 238 6.70 0.77 -7.20
N TYR A 239 5.81 0.00 -6.58
CA TYR A 239 5.39 0.27 -5.21
C TYR A 239 6.54 0.08 -4.22
N LEU A 240 7.31 -1.01 -4.32
CA LEU A 240 8.50 -1.21 -3.49
C LEU A 240 9.57 -0.12 -3.71
N ALA A 241 9.78 0.30 -4.96
CA ALA A 241 10.70 1.39 -5.28
C ALA A 241 10.25 2.73 -4.66
N MET A 242 8.94 3.00 -4.64
CA MET A 242 8.36 4.17 -3.99
C MET A 242 8.61 4.14 -2.47
N LEU A 243 8.35 3.02 -1.80
CA LEU A 243 8.63 2.86 -0.36
C LEU A 243 10.11 3.05 -0.05
N ARG A 244 10.98 2.41 -0.84
CA ARG A 244 12.44 2.53 -0.68
C ARG A 244 12.92 3.97 -0.88
N SER A 245 12.36 4.68 -1.86
CA SER A 245 12.65 6.11 -2.06
C SER A 245 12.23 6.92 -0.84
N GLY A 246 11.03 6.71 -0.29
CA GLY A 246 10.56 7.36 0.93
C GLY A 246 11.47 7.10 2.13
N ILE A 247 11.87 5.85 2.38
CA ILE A 247 12.77 5.47 3.47
C ILE A 247 14.13 6.18 3.33
N LYS A 248 14.66 6.25 2.11
CA LYS A 248 15.95 6.86 1.80
C LYS A 248 15.93 8.38 1.99
N GLU A 249 14.88 9.03 1.49
CA GLU A 249 14.76 10.50 1.55
C GLU A 249 14.44 11.01 2.96
N LEU A 250 13.74 10.21 3.79
CA LEU A 250 13.46 10.53 5.18
C LEU A 250 14.60 10.13 6.14
N ASN A 251 15.79 9.76 5.63
CA ASN A 251 16.93 9.44 6.48
C ASN A 251 17.64 10.73 6.94
N PRO A 252 17.67 11.05 8.25
CA PRO A 252 18.32 12.25 8.77
C PRO A 252 19.83 12.28 8.52
N ASN A 253 20.48 11.11 8.40
CA ASN A 253 21.94 11.00 8.24
C ASN A 253 22.43 11.20 6.81
N ARG A 254 21.58 11.59 5.87
CA ARG A 254 21.95 11.75 4.46
C ARG A 254 22.73 13.03 4.15
N ASN A 255 22.62 14.03 5.03
CA ASN A 255 23.17 15.36 4.82
C ASN A 255 24.38 15.68 5.75
N VAL A 256 25.00 14.66 6.33
CA VAL A 256 26.25 14.78 7.12
C VAL A 256 27.44 14.35 6.29
#